data_f15a275bfc637f2bc399778ea3a9e12f
#
_entry.id   f15a275bfc637f2bc399778ea3a9e12f
#
_cell.length_a   1.000
_cell.length_b   1.000
_cell.length_c   1.000
_cell.angle_alpha   90.00
_cell.angle_beta   90.00
_cell.angle_gamma   90.00
#
_symmetry.space_group_name_H-M   'P 1'
#
loop_
_entity.id
_entity.type
_entity.pdbx_description
1 polymer ?
#
loop_
_entity_poly.entity_id
_entity_poly.type
_entity_poly.pdbx_seq_one_letter_code
_entity_poly.pdbx_strand_id
1 'polypeptide(L)'
;MSLFEVIGRSIPGYLLADPQGAELIAIPCEPGNGVIKRGTVVYRKSNGMYAAAANAQVTATNMLAVIDETVDTDANANVAENARAYRAGRLIYGKVTLASDAALSAANMVVLRGQNIVFDQMDATAPEVGNGKAVITYKANGGTGDDVVVKTDLGGNYAIAANAFTAPTSKSFKKWNTKADGSGADYAAAANYTANEDLTLFAIWG
;
A
#
# COMPACT_ATOMS: atom_id res chain seq x y z
N MET A 1 -35.39 -30.84 3.21
CA MET A 1 -34.34 -30.63 4.24
C MET A 1 -33.12 -30.10 3.53
N SER A 2 -32.78 -28.83 3.78
CA SER A 2 -31.56 -28.24 3.23
C SER A 2 -30.36 -28.80 4.02
N LEU A 3 -29.43 -29.46 3.32
CA LEU A 3 -28.25 -30.09 3.91
C LEU A 3 -27.12 -29.08 4.17
N PHE A 4 -27.37 -27.79 3.98
CA PHE A 4 -26.42 -26.73 4.24
C PHE A 4 -26.99 -25.81 5.32
N GLU A 5 -26.69 -26.14 6.56
CA GLU A 5 -26.74 -25.17 7.63
C GLU A 5 -25.60 -24.18 7.36
N VAL A 6 -25.93 -22.93 7.06
CA VAL A 6 -24.97 -21.84 7.09
C VAL A 6 -24.64 -21.64 8.55
N ILE A 7 -23.71 -22.44 9.06
CA ILE A 7 -23.05 -22.20 10.35
C ILE A 7 -22.53 -20.77 10.26
N GLY A 8 -23.12 -19.90 11.05
CA GLY A 8 -23.01 -18.47 10.98
C GLY A 8 -21.64 -18.03 10.50
N ARG A 9 -21.60 -17.05 9.61
CA ARG A 9 -20.38 -16.37 9.22
C ARG A 9 -19.72 -15.79 10.46
N SER A 10 -19.09 -16.65 11.25
CA SER A 10 -17.92 -16.23 11.97
C SER A 10 -17.03 -15.71 10.84
N ILE A 11 -16.79 -14.41 10.81
CA ILE A 11 -15.65 -13.89 10.08
C ILE A 11 -14.48 -14.21 11.00
N PRO A 12 -13.91 -15.43 10.94
CA PRO A 12 -12.67 -15.68 11.62
C PRO A 12 -11.74 -14.69 10.97
N GLY A 13 -10.80 -14.16 11.70
CA GLY A 13 -9.81 -13.26 11.14
C GLY A 13 -8.99 -13.97 10.05
N TYR A 14 -9.62 -14.45 8.97
CA TYR A 14 -8.94 -15.03 7.84
C TYR A 14 -8.02 -13.95 7.26
N LEU A 15 -6.76 -14.25 7.30
CA LEU A 15 -5.75 -13.47 6.62
C LEU A 15 -5.66 -13.93 5.16
N LEU A 16 -5.86 -15.22 4.92
CA LEU A 16 -5.76 -15.86 3.62
C LEU A 16 -7.10 -15.76 2.87
N ALA A 17 -7.08 -15.22 1.66
CA ALA A 17 -8.24 -15.13 0.79
C ALA A 17 -8.45 -16.42 -0.01
N ASP A 18 -7.35 -17.09 -0.40
CA ASP A 18 -7.35 -18.33 -1.16
C ASP A 18 -6.21 -19.23 -0.66
N PRO A 19 -6.48 -20.47 -0.26
CA PRO A 19 -5.44 -21.41 0.15
C PRO A 19 -4.57 -21.93 -1.00
N GLN A 20 -5.00 -21.80 -2.26
CA GLN A 20 -4.22 -22.24 -3.40
C GLN A 20 -2.96 -21.38 -3.57
N GLY A 21 -1.80 -22.06 -3.63
CA GLY A 21 -0.51 -21.39 -3.80
C GLY A 21 -0.01 -20.66 -2.55
N ALA A 22 -0.66 -20.84 -1.40
CA ALA A 22 -0.17 -20.29 -0.14
C ALA A 22 1.05 -21.08 0.35
N GLU A 23 2.11 -20.36 0.69
CA GLU A 23 3.30 -20.93 1.32
C GLU A 23 3.44 -20.42 2.75
N LEU A 24 3.19 -21.29 3.71
CA LEU A 24 3.31 -21.01 5.13
C LEU A 24 4.65 -21.57 5.63
N ILE A 25 5.46 -20.72 6.24
CA ILE A 25 6.77 -21.07 6.79
C ILE A 25 6.86 -20.70 8.27
N ALA A 26 7.74 -21.38 9.00
CA ALA A 26 8.15 -20.96 10.33
C ALA A 26 9.35 -20.00 10.22
N ILE A 27 9.27 -18.88 10.91
CA ILE A 27 10.31 -17.84 10.91
C ILE A 27 10.73 -17.49 12.34
N PRO A 28 12.03 -17.31 12.62
CA PRO A 28 12.47 -16.79 13.91
C PRO A 28 12.26 -15.27 13.97
N CYS A 29 11.46 -14.80 14.93
CA CYS A 29 11.27 -13.39 15.19
C CYS A 29 12.34 -12.87 16.14
N GLU A 30 12.89 -11.70 15.83
CA GLU A 30 13.93 -11.08 16.65
C GLU A 30 13.38 -10.67 18.03
N PRO A 31 14.05 -11.00 19.13
CA PRO A 31 13.66 -10.57 20.46
C PRO A 31 13.65 -9.04 20.61
N GLY A 32 12.82 -8.53 21.50
CA GLY A 32 12.79 -7.09 21.83
C GLY A 32 12.07 -6.19 20.84
N ASN A 33 11.21 -6.78 19.98
CA ASN A 33 10.38 -6.03 19.02
C ASN A 33 8.91 -5.89 19.46
N GLY A 34 8.60 -6.19 20.71
CA GLY A 34 7.23 -6.14 21.23
C GLY A 34 6.34 -7.23 20.64
N VAL A 35 5.04 -6.95 20.65
CA VAL A 35 4.03 -7.83 20.09
C VAL A 35 3.91 -7.57 18.58
N ILE A 36 4.25 -8.57 17.77
CA ILE A 36 3.99 -8.55 16.32
C ILE A 36 2.64 -9.21 16.09
N LYS A 37 1.65 -8.43 15.67
CA LYS A 37 0.28 -8.88 15.45
C LYS A 37 0.15 -9.73 14.20
N ARG A 38 -0.81 -10.65 14.20
CA ARG A 38 -1.21 -11.36 12.98
C ARG A 38 -1.57 -10.37 11.87
N GLY A 39 -1.09 -10.62 10.66
CA GLY A 39 -1.27 -9.75 9.50
C GLY A 39 -0.17 -8.70 9.32
N THR A 40 0.78 -8.58 10.26
CA THR A 40 1.90 -7.64 10.11
C THR A 40 2.89 -8.15 9.07
N VAL A 41 3.28 -7.29 8.14
CA VAL A 41 4.42 -7.54 7.24
C VAL A 41 5.70 -7.54 8.04
N VAL A 42 6.52 -8.55 7.85
CA VAL A 42 7.84 -8.69 8.47
C VAL A 42 8.91 -8.79 7.39
N TYR A 43 10.13 -8.37 7.72
CA TYR A 43 11.27 -8.47 6.85
C TYR A 43 12.42 -9.21 7.53
N ARG A 44 13.21 -9.94 6.73
CA ARG A 44 14.38 -10.66 7.21
C ARG A 44 15.56 -9.72 7.35
N LYS A 45 16.15 -9.68 8.54
CA LYS A 45 17.37 -8.94 8.86
C LYS A 45 18.63 -9.73 8.45
N SER A 46 19.76 -9.05 8.45
CA SER A 46 21.07 -9.66 8.14
C SER A 46 21.47 -10.80 9.09
N ASN A 47 20.97 -10.77 10.33
CA ASN A 47 21.16 -11.85 11.32
C ASN A 47 20.27 -13.08 11.07
N GLY A 48 19.43 -13.06 10.03
CA GLY A 48 18.52 -14.15 9.67
C GLY A 48 17.16 -14.12 10.37
N MET A 49 16.99 -13.28 11.40
CA MET A 49 15.74 -13.14 12.13
C MET A 49 14.80 -12.14 11.44
N TYR A 50 13.53 -12.17 11.80
CA TYR A 50 12.50 -11.30 11.24
C TYR A 50 12.03 -10.26 12.27
N ALA A 51 11.74 -9.07 11.78
CA ALA A 51 11.15 -7.97 12.54
C ALA A 51 9.99 -7.35 11.78
N ALA A 52 9.10 -6.66 12.48
CA ALA A 52 8.00 -5.93 11.85
C ALA A 52 8.53 -4.86 10.88
N ALA A 53 8.00 -4.84 9.66
CA ALA A 53 8.44 -3.94 8.62
C ALA A 53 7.71 -2.60 8.72
N ALA A 54 8.44 -1.50 8.88
CA ALA A 54 7.92 -0.18 8.55
C ALA A 54 8.01 0.05 7.03
N ASN A 55 7.44 1.15 6.53
CA ASN A 55 7.38 1.43 5.09
C ASN A 55 8.77 1.36 4.40
N ALA A 56 9.82 1.83 5.07
CA ALA A 56 11.18 1.85 4.53
C ALA A 56 11.80 0.45 4.34
N GLN A 57 11.30 -0.58 5.05
CA GLN A 57 11.77 -1.95 4.92
C GLN A 57 11.04 -2.75 3.85
N VAL A 58 9.91 -2.25 3.33
CA VAL A 58 9.19 -2.93 2.24
C VAL A 58 9.85 -2.59 0.91
N THR A 59 10.88 -3.35 0.58
CA THR A 59 11.69 -3.17 -0.64
C THR A 59 11.84 -4.50 -1.39
N ALA A 60 12.11 -4.43 -2.69
CA ALA A 60 12.29 -5.62 -3.51
C ALA A 60 13.54 -6.46 -3.12
N THR A 61 14.48 -5.86 -2.39
CA THR A 61 15.72 -6.52 -1.95
C THR A 61 15.57 -7.23 -0.60
N ASN A 62 14.59 -6.85 0.21
CA ASN A 62 14.31 -7.51 1.47
C ASN A 62 13.43 -8.75 1.26
N MET A 63 13.73 -9.82 1.97
CA MET A 63 12.83 -10.97 2.03
C MET A 63 11.68 -10.64 2.97
N LEU A 64 10.47 -10.62 2.44
CA LEU A 64 9.25 -10.25 3.15
C LEU A 64 8.39 -11.48 3.42
N ALA A 65 7.60 -11.41 4.48
CA ALA A 65 6.55 -12.36 4.81
C ALA A 65 5.42 -11.65 5.58
N VAL A 66 4.28 -12.31 5.79
CA VAL A 66 3.16 -11.79 6.57
C VAL A 66 2.83 -12.75 7.69
N ILE A 67 2.89 -12.27 8.93
CA ILE A 67 2.66 -13.09 10.13
C ILE A 67 1.25 -13.69 10.14
N ASP A 68 1.13 -15.00 10.32
CA ASP A 68 -0.16 -15.71 10.44
C ASP A 68 -0.66 -15.83 11.88
N GLU A 69 0.20 -15.65 12.86
CA GLU A 69 -0.16 -15.70 14.28
C GLU A 69 0.53 -14.58 15.06
N THR A 70 -0.18 -14.00 16.02
CA THR A 70 0.41 -12.98 16.89
C THR A 70 1.53 -13.60 17.72
N VAL A 71 2.70 -12.96 17.74
CA VAL A 71 3.86 -13.38 18.52
C VAL A 71 4.32 -12.25 19.43
N ASP A 72 4.58 -12.58 20.69
CA ASP A 72 5.18 -11.67 21.67
C ASP A 72 6.69 -11.92 21.72
N THR A 73 7.48 -11.03 21.11
CA THR A 73 8.93 -11.17 21.05
C THR A 73 9.64 -10.68 22.31
N ASP A 74 8.89 -10.11 23.26
CA ASP A 74 9.41 -9.66 24.56
C ASP A 74 9.18 -10.72 25.66
N ALA A 75 8.39 -11.75 25.39
CA ALA A 75 8.12 -12.82 26.35
C ALA A 75 9.41 -13.49 26.85
N ASN A 76 10.45 -13.52 26.00
CA ASN A 76 11.79 -13.94 26.35
C ASN A 76 12.83 -13.13 25.60
N ALA A 77 13.29 -12.03 26.19
CA ALA A 77 14.17 -11.04 25.55
C ALA A 77 15.49 -11.57 24.97
N ASN A 78 15.89 -12.78 25.31
CA ASN A 78 17.15 -13.39 24.85
C ASN A 78 16.96 -14.56 23.87
N VAL A 79 15.72 -14.91 23.54
CA VAL A 79 15.44 -16.07 22.68
C VAL A 79 14.50 -15.63 21.57
N ALA A 80 14.84 -15.98 20.32
CA ALA A 80 13.95 -15.75 19.19
C ALA A 80 12.70 -16.60 19.33
N GLU A 81 11.54 -15.95 19.25
CA GLU A 81 10.26 -16.64 19.19
C GLU A 81 9.96 -17.05 17.75
N ASN A 82 9.52 -18.28 17.54
CA ASN A 82 9.14 -18.75 16.21
C ASN A 82 7.67 -18.42 15.94
N ALA A 83 7.41 -17.88 14.76
CA ALA A 83 6.06 -17.60 14.29
C ALA A 83 5.82 -18.22 12.92
N ARG A 84 4.55 -18.51 12.63
CA ARG A 84 4.13 -18.87 11.27
C ARG A 84 3.90 -17.61 10.45
N ALA A 85 4.34 -17.63 9.20
CA ALA A 85 4.18 -16.52 8.30
C ALA A 85 3.95 -16.98 6.85
N TYR A 86 3.14 -16.25 6.12
CA TYR A 86 2.97 -16.44 4.68
C TYR A 86 4.13 -15.79 3.92
N ARG A 87 4.88 -16.59 3.19
CA ARG A 87 5.90 -16.14 2.24
C ARG A 87 5.34 -15.94 0.85
N ALA A 88 4.25 -16.62 0.52
CA ALA A 88 3.49 -16.47 -0.71
C ALA A 88 2.02 -16.75 -0.44
N GLY A 89 1.13 -16.20 -1.25
CA GLY A 89 -0.31 -16.49 -1.20
C GLY A 89 -1.18 -15.27 -1.51
N ARG A 90 -2.48 -15.52 -1.56
CA ARG A 90 -3.50 -14.49 -1.74
C ARG A 90 -4.08 -14.10 -0.39
N LEU A 91 -3.78 -12.91 0.07
CA LEU A 91 -4.17 -12.38 1.37
C LEU A 91 -5.29 -11.36 1.25
N ILE A 92 -6.04 -11.15 2.32
CA ILE A 92 -7.09 -10.12 2.39
C ILE A 92 -6.42 -8.78 2.70
N TYR A 93 -6.53 -7.81 1.78
CA TYR A 93 -5.87 -6.50 1.88
C TYR A 93 -6.12 -5.81 3.24
N GLY A 94 -7.36 -5.67 3.66
CA GLY A 94 -7.72 -5.00 4.92
C GLY A 94 -7.30 -5.71 6.20
N LYS A 95 -6.62 -6.86 6.09
CA LYS A 95 -6.08 -7.64 7.22
C LYS A 95 -4.57 -7.61 7.31
N VAL A 96 -3.90 -6.95 6.37
CA VAL A 96 -2.44 -6.85 6.35
C VAL A 96 -2.01 -5.41 6.65
N THR A 97 -1.09 -5.27 7.58
CA THR A 97 -0.56 -3.98 8.04
C THR A 97 0.97 -3.99 8.07
N LEU A 98 1.55 -2.82 8.20
CA LEU A 98 2.95 -2.64 8.55
C LEU A 98 3.13 -2.55 10.08
N ALA A 99 4.36 -2.33 10.53
CA ALA A 99 4.67 -2.04 11.93
C ALA A 99 3.78 -0.90 12.45
N SER A 100 3.38 -1.00 13.73
CA SER A 100 2.49 -0.02 14.39
C SER A 100 1.12 0.14 13.72
N ASP A 101 0.58 -0.94 13.14
CA ASP A 101 -0.72 -0.99 12.45
C ASP A 101 -0.83 0.00 11.26
N ALA A 102 0.29 0.45 10.70
CA ALA A 102 0.28 1.33 9.54
C ALA A 102 -0.28 0.60 8.30
N ALA A 103 -1.08 1.31 7.51
CA ALA A 103 -1.66 0.77 6.28
C ALA A 103 -0.59 0.54 5.20
N LEU A 104 -0.83 -0.46 4.35
CA LEU A 104 -0.03 -0.67 3.14
C LEU A 104 -0.32 0.43 2.12
N SER A 105 0.73 1.01 1.55
CA SER A 105 0.61 1.84 0.35
C SER A 105 0.51 0.97 -0.92
N ALA A 106 0.05 1.57 -2.02
CA ALA A 106 0.07 0.89 -3.32
C ALA A 106 1.49 0.45 -3.72
N ALA A 107 2.53 1.23 -3.38
CA ALA A 107 3.92 0.86 -3.62
C ALA A 107 4.33 -0.39 -2.82
N ASN A 108 3.93 -0.50 -1.55
CA ASN A 108 4.18 -1.70 -0.74
C ASN A 108 3.55 -2.94 -1.39
N MET A 109 2.32 -2.82 -1.88
CA MET A 109 1.62 -3.93 -2.54
C MET A 109 2.31 -4.39 -3.82
N VAL A 110 2.90 -3.47 -4.60
CA VAL A 110 3.70 -3.83 -5.79
C VAL A 110 4.94 -4.64 -5.38
N VAL A 111 5.65 -4.21 -4.34
CA VAL A 111 6.82 -4.93 -3.83
C VAL A 111 6.43 -6.33 -3.34
N LEU A 112 5.38 -6.43 -2.52
CA LEU A 112 4.88 -7.71 -1.98
C LEU A 112 4.42 -8.65 -3.10
N ARG A 113 3.72 -8.12 -4.11
CA ARG A 113 3.32 -8.89 -5.30
C ARG A 113 4.53 -9.44 -6.06
N GLY A 114 5.62 -8.68 -6.16
CA GLY A 114 6.88 -9.16 -6.74
C GLY A 114 7.49 -10.34 -5.99
N GLN A 115 7.06 -10.59 -4.76
CA GLN A 115 7.45 -11.73 -3.91
C GLN A 115 6.30 -12.75 -3.74
N ASN A 116 5.33 -12.79 -4.67
CA ASN A 116 4.18 -13.70 -4.67
C ASN A 116 3.20 -13.52 -3.49
N ILE A 117 3.25 -12.39 -2.79
CA ILE A 117 2.24 -12.01 -1.79
C ILE A 117 1.24 -11.09 -2.48
N VAL A 118 0.08 -11.63 -2.84
CA VAL A 118 -0.97 -10.96 -3.63
C VAL A 118 -2.14 -10.62 -2.72
N PHE A 119 -2.85 -9.55 -3.02
CA PHE A 119 -4.00 -9.13 -2.23
C PHE A 119 -5.29 -9.23 -3.02
N ASP A 120 -6.31 -9.83 -2.40
CA ASP A 120 -7.69 -9.74 -2.88
C ASP A 120 -8.38 -8.55 -2.22
N GLN A 121 -9.05 -7.78 -3.05
CA GLN A 121 -9.93 -6.71 -2.59
C GLN A 121 -11.26 -7.32 -2.14
N MET A 122 -11.43 -7.48 -0.83
CA MET A 122 -12.75 -7.75 -0.25
C MET A 122 -13.38 -6.49 0.36
N ASP A 123 -12.74 -5.35 0.22
CA ASP A 123 -13.22 -4.06 0.70
C ASP A 123 -13.16 -3.02 -0.42
N ALA A 124 -14.30 -2.36 -0.67
CA ALA A 124 -14.42 -1.30 -1.67
C ALA A 124 -13.57 -0.04 -1.37
N THR A 125 -12.93 0.00 -0.20
CA THR A 125 -12.03 1.09 0.21
C THR A 125 -10.55 0.80 -0.08
N ALA A 126 -10.21 -0.41 -0.54
CA ALA A 126 -8.84 -0.70 -0.91
C ALA A 126 -8.45 0.13 -2.16
N PRO A 127 -7.29 0.80 -2.14
CA PRO A 127 -6.86 1.54 -3.31
C PRO A 127 -6.76 0.58 -4.51
N GLU A 128 -7.36 0.97 -5.62
CA GLU A 128 -7.27 0.23 -6.87
C GLU A 128 -5.81 0.08 -7.25
N VAL A 129 -5.24 -1.10 -7.03
CA VAL A 129 -3.90 -1.42 -7.52
C VAL A 129 -4.01 -1.72 -9.01
N GLY A 130 -4.23 -0.68 -9.79
CA GLY A 130 -4.28 -0.77 -11.24
C GLY A 130 -2.94 -1.19 -11.81
N ASN A 131 -2.73 -2.50 -11.99
CA ASN A 131 -1.60 -3.08 -12.75
C ASN A 131 -0.20 -2.43 -12.52
N GLY A 132 0.11 -2.00 -11.30
CA GLY A 132 1.39 -1.33 -11.01
C GLY A 132 1.48 0.08 -11.61
N LYS A 133 0.36 0.74 -11.87
CA LYS A 133 0.30 2.11 -12.34
C LYS A 133 -0.36 3.01 -11.29
N ALA A 134 0.23 4.17 -11.05
CA ALA A 134 -0.43 5.29 -10.38
C ALA A 134 -1.19 6.13 -11.42
N VAL A 135 -2.33 6.65 -11.01
CA VAL A 135 -3.17 7.52 -11.84
C VAL A 135 -2.97 8.97 -11.41
N ILE A 136 -2.51 9.81 -12.32
CA ILE A 136 -2.39 11.25 -12.11
C ILE A 136 -3.54 11.93 -12.83
N THR A 137 -4.42 12.59 -12.08
CA THR A 137 -5.59 13.31 -12.63
C THR A 137 -5.39 14.81 -12.50
N TYR A 138 -5.49 15.53 -13.61
CA TYR A 138 -5.45 16.99 -13.64
C TYR A 138 -6.86 17.53 -13.85
N LYS A 139 -7.21 18.54 -13.07
CA LYS A 139 -8.54 19.19 -13.11
C LYS A 139 -8.41 20.67 -13.40
N ALA A 140 -9.28 21.17 -14.28
CA ALA A 140 -9.27 22.56 -14.71
C ALA A 140 -9.60 23.57 -13.60
N ASN A 141 -10.35 23.16 -12.56
CA ASN A 141 -10.65 23.96 -11.35
C ASN A 141 -11.06 25.40 -11.66
N GLY A 142 -12.14 25.58 -12.43
CA GLY A 142 -12.66 26.87 -12.87
C GLY A 142 -12.11 27.36 -14.21
N GLY A 143 -11.06 26.74 -14.76
CA GLY A 143 -10.68 26.85 -16.16
C GLY A 143 -11.57 26.00 -17.07
N THR A 144 -11.25 25.94 -18.37
CA THR A 144 -12.00 25.15 -19.36
C THR A 144 -11.12 24.04 -19.92
N GLY A 145 -11.70 22.85 -20.09
CA GLY A 145 -11.06 21.63 -20.60
C GLY A 145 -11.51 20.42 -19.82
N ASP A 146 -11.46 19.24 -20.45
CA ASP A 146 -11.79 17.98 -19.80
C ASP A 146 -10.65 17.52 -18.88
N ASP A 147 -10.97 16.74 -17.85
CA ASP A 147 -9.97 16.17 -16.96
C ASP A 147 -8.92 15.40 -17.74
N VAL A 148 -7.64 15.66 -17.46
CA VAL A 148 -6.52 14.94 -18.07
C VAL A 148 -6.07 13.84 -17.12
N VAL A 149 -6.11 12.59 -17.59
CA VAL A 149 -5.73 11.42 -16.81
C VAL A 149 -4.50 10.76 -17.40
N VAL A 150 -3.45 10.61 -16.62
CA VAL A 150 -2.20 9.97 -17.00
C VAL A 150 -1.92 8.78 -16.09
N LYS A 151 -1.49 7.66 -16.66
CA LYS A 151 -1.04 6.48 -15.91
C LYS A 151 0.47 6.39 -15.99
N THR A 152 1.13 6.32 -14.84
CA THR A 152 2.59 6.16 -14.72
C THR A 152 2.93 4.94 -13.88
N ASP A 153 4.16 4.44 -13.96
CA ASP A 153 4.58 3.30 -13.16
C ASP A 153 4.60 3.68 -11.67
N LEU A 154 4.01 2.82 -10.85
CA LEU A 154 4.01 3.00 -9.40
C LEU A 154 5.45 2.91 -8.87
N GLY A 155 5.84 3.89 -8.03
CA GLY A 155 7.22 4.05 -7.58
C GLY A 155 8.16 4.69 -8.61
N GLY A 156 7.68 4.92 -9.84
CA GLY A 156 8.43 5.60 -10.89
C GLY A 156 8.48 7.12 -10.72
N ASN A 157 9.48 7.75 -11.32
CA ASN A 157 9.54 9.21 -11.40
C ASN A 157 8.64 9.70 -12.55
N TYR A 158 7.77 10.64 -12.23
CA TYR A 158 6.87 11.28 -13.17
C TYR A 158 7.10 12.81 -13.14
N ALA A 159 7.31 13.40 -14.30
CA ALA A 159 7.38 14.86 -14.44
C ALA A 159 5.95 15.43 -14.51
N ILE A 160 5.58 16.25 -13.55
CA ILE A 160 4.25 16.90 -13.49
C ILE A 160 3.99 17.66 -14.80
N ALA A 161 2.86 17.38 -15.44
CA ALA A 161 2.55 17.96 -16.75
C ALA A 161 2.40 19.49 -16.69
N ALA A 162 2.72 20.14 -17.81
CA ALA A 162 2.37 21.54 -18.01
C ALA A 162 0.83 21.71 -18.05
N ASN A 163 0.34 22.92 -17.74
CA ASN A 163 -1.09 23.20 -17.82
C ASN A 163 -1.57 23.10 -19.28
N ALA A 164 -2.61 22.27 -19.51
CA ALA A 164 -3.29 22.13 -20.79
C ALA A 164 -4.67 22.79 -20.83
N PHE A 165 -5.13 23.34 -19.70
CA PHE A 165 -6.46 23.96 -19.59
C PHE A 165 -6.41 25.43 -20.01
N THR A 166 -7.57 25.92 -20.49
CA THR A 166 -7.75 27.34 -20.77
C THR A 166 -8.06 28.07 -19.47
N ALA A 167 -7.34 29.14 -19.21
CA ALA A 167 -7.52 29.95 -18.02
C ALA A 167 -8.90 30.68 -18.02
N PRO A 168 -9.50 30.92 -16.84
CA PRO A 168 -10.62 31.85 -16.73
C PRO A 168 -10.21 33.25 -17.19
N THR A 169 -11.21 34.08 -17.58
CA THR A 169 -10.98 35.44 -18.04
C THR A 169 -10.12 36.24 -17.05
N SER A 170 -9.10 36.92 -17.56
CA SER A 170 -8.17 37.76 -16.80
C SER A 170 -7.31 37.00 -15.76
N LYS A 171 -7.20 35.67 -15.86
CA LYS A 171 -6.36 34.87 -14.99
C LYS A 171 -5.28 34.14 -15.78
N SER A 172 -4.24 33.74 -15.09
CA SER A 172 -3.16 32.88 -15.62
C SER A 172 -2.93 31.69 -14.70
N PHE A 173 -2.41 30.59 -15.27
CA PHE A 173 -2.01 29.43 -14.49
C PHE A 173 -0.84 29.78 -13.55
N LYS A 174 -0.96 29.44 -12.29
CA LYS A 174 0.09 29.66 -11.29
C LYS A 174 0.83 28.37 -10.93
N LYS A 175 0.09 27.33 -10.58
CA LYS A 175 0.64 26.07 -10.07
C LYS A 175 -0.44 24.99 -10.06
N TRP A 176 -0.03 23.76 -9.82
CA TRP A 176 -0.91 22.69 -9.42
C TRP A 176 -1.01 22.62 -7.89
N ASN A 177 -2.13 22.17 -7.37
CA ASN A 177 -2.31 21.93 -5.94
C ASN A 177 -3.17 20.69 -5.71
N THR A 178 -2.94 19.96 -4.62
CA THR A 178 -3.71 18.75 -4.27
C THR A 178 -5.14 19.06 -3.79
N LYS A 179 -5.48 20.33 -3.55
CA LYS A 179 -6.82 20.78 -3.20
C LYS A 179 -7.27 21.91 -4.11
N ALA A 180 -8.57 21.91 -4.43
CA ALA A 180 -9.17 22.89 -5.33
C ALA A 180 -9.09 24.34 -4.81
N ASP A 181 -9.08 24.53 -3.49
CA ASP A 181 -8.95 25.82 -2.81
C ASP A 181 -7.50 26.32 -2.69
N GLY A 182 -6.52 25.51 -3.13
CA GLY A 182 -5.09 25.84 -3.06
C GLY A 182 -4.45 25.65 -1.68
N SER A 183 -5.14 25.07 -0.70
CA SER A 183 -4.63 24.85 0.67
C SER A 183 -3.81 23.57 0.82
N GLY A 184 -3.71 22.74 -0.22
CA GLY A 184 -2.96 21.49 -0.21
C GLY A 184 -1.48 21.67 -0.58
N ALA A 185 -0.84 20.56 -0.99
CA ALA A 185 0.53 20.58 -1.46
C ALA A 185 0.63 21.15 -2.89
N ASP A 186 1.64 21.99 -3.11
CA ASP A 186 1.90 22.64 -4.39
C ASP A 186 2.83 21.81 -5.27
N TYR A 187 2.55 21.79 -6.57
CA TYR A 187 3.41 21.20 -7.58
C TYR A 187 3.61 22.18 -8.75
N ALA A 188 4.86 22.37 -9.11
CA ALA A 188 5.18 23.11 -10.33
C ALA A 188 5.13 22.19 -11.56
N ALA A 189 4.86 22.77 -12.74
CA ALA A 189 5.06 22.04 -13.99
C ALA A 189 6.52 21.58 -14.12
N ALA A 190 6.73 20.39 -14.69
CA ALA A 190 8.02 19.70 -14.80
C ALA A 190 8.72 19.34 -13.47
N ALA A 191 8.08 19.55 -12.31
CA ALA A 191 8.58 19.03 -11.05
C ALA A 191 8.57 17.49 -11.05
N ASN A 192 9.61 16.87 -10.50
CA ASN A 192 9.62 15.42 -10.31
C ASN A 192 8.71 15.00 -9.17
N TYR A 193 7.86 14.02 -9.43
CA TYR A 193 7.00 13.35 -8.47
C TYR A 193 7.28 11.86 -8.48
N THR A 194 7.56 11.27 -7.33
CA THR A 194 7.62 9.81 -7.21
C THR A 194 6.20 9.28 -7.02
N ALA A 195 5.69 8.57 -8.03
CA ALA A 195 4.29 8.16 -8.12
C ALA A 195 3.98 6.97 -7.19
N ASN A 196 3.99 7.20 -5.87
CA ASN A 196 3.73 6.16 -4.87
C ASN A 196 2.23 5.86 -4.66
N GLU A 197 1.36 6.70 -5.19
CA GLU A 197 -0.10 6.64 -5.05
C GLU A 197 -0.77 7.42 -6.16
N ASP A 198 -2.10 7.30 -6.29
CA ASP A 198 -2.88 8.14 -7.18
C ASP A 198 -2.83 9.59 -6.70
N LEU A 199 -2.72 10.53 -7.64
CA LEU A 199 -2.61 11.95 -7.36
C LEU A 199 -3.62 12.75 -8.16
N THR A 200 -4.44 13.55 -7.48
CA THR A 200 -5.31 14.53 -8.14
C THR A 200 -4.75 15.94 -7.95
N LEU A 201 -4.60 16.64 -9.06
CA LEU A 201 -4.03 17.98 -9.12
C LEU A 201 -5.04 18.97 -9.71
N PHE A 202 -5.28 20.04 -9.00
CA PHE A 202 -6.18 21.12 -9.38
C PHE A 202 -5.37 22.33 -9.89
N ALA A 203 -5.74 22.89 -11.03
CA ALA A 203 -5.15 24.13 -11.52
C ALA A 203 -5.47 25.29 -10.57
N ILE A 204 -4.46 26.05 -10.18
CA ILE A 204 -4.62 27.27 -9.40
C ILE A 204 -4.35 28.45 -10.30
N TRP A 205 -5.34 29.35 -10.35
CA TRP A 205 -5.38 30.52 -11.21
C TRP A 205 -5.18 31.81 -10.41
N GLY A 206 -4.52 32.79 -10.98
CA GLY A 206 -4.31 34.10 -10.36
C GLY A 206 -3.99 35.20 -11.34
#